data_41688ae4849c8e2ad6dbd4dd5b84cd89
#
_entry.id   41688ae4849c8e2ad6dbd4dd5b84cd89
#
_cell.length_a   1.000
_cell.length_b   1.000
_cell.length_c   1.000
_cell.angle_alpha   90.00
_cell.angle_beta   90.00
_cell.angle_gamma   90.00
#
_symmetry.space_group_name_H-M   'P 1'
#
loop_
_entity.id
_entity.type
_entity.pdbx_description
1 polymer ?
#
loop_
_entity_poly.entity_id
_entity_poly.type
_entity_poly.pdbx_seq_one_letter_code
_entity_poly.pdbx_strand_id
1 'polypeptide(L)'
;MACVCLQLIFGCAAQQVERLTPKNDLSSPLPQLGAKMQVKTWDGSPDLEPGLDPKDILLFEDFEDDNYQQRWKTHWGKAPGAGTVERPSQYVFAGNRSGYVENKKGYHDAMGAGQYVPDIPIDEVAYFRLYLRLQDGFSTGTTNQVKLISMRGGVDLESTYGGAGSKSTGAKFSVDLCMDGARSLHFYYYHPDQQGGWGDIAYCKTSFFRSAKISPGKWYCLELMLRNNIPRQKNGQLSAWLDGKLIGNVERLRFRDTGESKIRRFAVYSYFGGDNAWQTSPKDQRIYIDNLVISRQPIGCLGASH
;
A
#
# COMPACT_ATOMS: atom_id res chain seq x y z
N MET A 1 53.45 -35.60 -47.88
CA MET A 1 52.14 -34.94 -47.91
C MET A 1 51.72 -34.69 -46.46
N ALA A 2 51.93 -33.49 -45.95
CA ALA A 2 51.59 -33.08 -44.59
C ALA A 2 50.31 -32.27 -44.64
N CYS A 3 49.29 -32.74 -43.91
CA CYS A 3 48.02 -32.04 -43.78
C CYS A 3 48.07 -31.21 -42.51
N VAL A 4 47.99 -29.86 -42.66
CA VAL A 4 47.97 -28.88 -41.56
C VAL A 4 46.51 -28.66 -41.21
N CYS A 5 46.08 -29.06 -39.99
CA CYS A 5 44.81 -28.70 -39.41
C CYS A 5 44.91 -27.34 -38.74
N LEU A 6 44.16 -26.36 -39.26
CA LEU A 6 43.97 -25.01 -38.68
C LEU A 6 42.86 -25.09 -37.67
N GLN A 7 43.17 -24.95 -36.38
CA GLN A 7 42.14 -24.78 -35.32
C GLN A 7 41.79 -23.32 -35.17
N LEU A 8 40.55 -22.95 -35.54
CA LEU A 8 39.93 -21.67 -35.23
C LEU A 8 39.44 -21.68 -33.78
N ILE A 9 40.08 -20.90 -32.93
CA ILE A 9 39.64 -20.61 -31.56
C ILE A 9 38.62 -19.48 -31.61
N PHE A 10 37.36 -19.80 -31.43
CA PHE A 10 36.31 -18.79 -31.15
C PHE A 10 36.39 -18.43 -29.67
N GLY A 11 36.94 -17.26 -29.37
CA GLY A 11 36.87 -16.66 -28.04
C GLY A 11 35.47 -16.11 -27.78
N CYS A 12 34.72 -16.77 -26.92
CA CYS A 12 33.45 -16.27 -26.41
C CYS A 12 33.76 -15.25 -25.30
N ALA A 13 33.68 -13.95 -25.62
CA ALA A 13 33.74 -12.88 -24.64
C ALA A 13 32.42 -12.91 -23.83
N ALA A 14 32.47 -13.44 -22.63
CA ALA A 14 31.41 -13.31 -21.67
C ALA A 14 31.34 -11.84 -21.22
N GLN A 15 30.36 -11.10 -21.73
CA GLN A 15 30.00 -9.79 -21.16
C GLN A 15 29.48 -10.04 -19.73
N GLN A 16 30.26 -9.60 -18.76
CA GLN A 16 29.79 -9.47 -17.39
C GLN A 16 28.72 -8.36 -17.37
N VAL A 17 27.49 -8.77 -17.27
CA VAL A 17 26.41 -7.84 -16.90
C VAL A 17 26.62 -7.52 -15.42
N GLU A 18 27.23 -6.37 -15.13
CA GLU A 18 27.23 -5.79 -13.80
C GLU A 18 25.77 -5.59 -13.39
N ARG A 19 25.28 -6.43 -12.51
CA ARG A 19 24.04 -6.19 -11.79
C ARG A 19 24.29 -5.01 -10.87
N LEU A 20 23.83 -3.82 -11.29
CA LEU A 20 23.65 -2.68 -10.41
C LEU A 20 22.58 -3.06 -9.38
N THR A 21 22.98 -3.67 -8.27
CA THR A 21 22.15 -3.74 -7.07
C THR A 21 22.11 -2.32 -6.51
N PRO A 22 20.94 -1.69 -6.38
CA PRO A 22 20.83 -0.44 -5.65
C PRO A 22 21.33 -0.72 -4.23
N LYS A 23 22.41 -0.08 -3.82
CA LYS A 23 22.83 -0.04 -2.42
C LYS A 23 21.81 0.85 -1.71
N ASN A 24 20.69 0.30 -1.30
CA ASN A 24 19.86 0.94 -0.32
C ASN A 24 20.63 0.91 1.00
N ASP A 25 21.11 2.08 1.38
CA ASP A 25 21.82 2.26 2.63
C ASP A 25 20.86 2.07 3.80
N LEU A 26 20.85 0.85 4.35
CA LEU A 26 20.08 0.49 5.55
C LEU A 26 20.53 1.24 6.80
N SER A 27 21.60 2.07 6.69
CA SER A 27 22.15 2.90 7.78
C SER A 27 21.51 4.30 7.85
N SER A 28 20.62 4.66 6.92
CA SER A 28 19.94 5.96 6.96
C SER A 28 19.16 6.10 8.27
N PRO A 29 19.30 7.23 8.99
CA PRO A 29 18.61 7.42 10.26
C PRO A 29 17.09 7.36 10.05
N LEU A 30 16.43 6.66 10.96
CA LEU A 30 14.97 6.47 10.92
C LEU A 30 14.25 7.81 11.11
N PRO A 31 13.20 8.08 10.34
CA PRO A 31 12.46 9.32 10.48
C PRO A 31 11.78 9.38 11.86
N GLN A 32 11.92 10.51 12.55
CA GLN A 32 11.25 10.74 13.84
C GLN A 32 9.75 11.00 13.66
N LEU A 33 8.96 10.57 14.64
CA LEU A 33 7.51 10.82 14.66
C LEU A 33 7.22 12.32 14.53
N GLY A 34 6.36 12.71 13.59
CA GLY A 34 6.07 14.11 13.29
C GLY A 34 7.00 14.75 12.26
N ALA A 35 8.06 14.07 11.80
CA ALA A 35 8.86 14.53 10.67
C ALA A 35 7.96 14.70 9.43
N LYS A 36 8.16 15.82 8.72
CA LYS A 36 7.38 16.12 7.51
C LYS A 36 8.12 15.60 6.28
N MET A 37 7.40 14.95 5.38
CA MET A 37 7.84 14.78 4.00
C MET A 37 7.69 16.11 3.25
N GLN A 38 8.47 16.28 2.19
CA GLN A 38 8.32 17.46 1.34
C GLN A 38 6.95 17.50 0.71
N VAL A 39 6.28 18.66 0.78
CA VAL A 39 5.07 18.92 0.03
C VAL A 39 5.50 19.31 -1.38
N LYS A 40 5.00 18.59 -2.37
CA LYS A 40 5.30 18.80 -3.78
C LYS A 40 4.22 19.64 -4.43
N THR A 41 4.58 20.49 -5.38
CA THR A 41 3.62 21.17 -6.26
C THR A 41 3.32 20.26 -7.45
N TRP A 42 2.04 20.03 -7.70
CA TRP A 42 1.58 19.31 -8.88
C TRP A 42 1.20 20.31 -9.97
N ASP A 43 1.69 20.10 -11.17
CA ASP A 43 1.43 20.95 -12.34
C ASP A 43 0.22 20.49 -13.16
N GLY A 44 -0.47 19.43 -12.71
CA GLY A 44 -1.64 18.88 -13.39
C GLY A 44 -1.30 17.93 -14.54
N SER A 45 -0.01 17.58 -14.74
CA SER A 45 0.36 16.62 -15.78
C SER A 45 -0.20 15.24 -15.45
N PRO A 46 -1.02 14.63 -16.34
CA PRO A 46 -1.45 13.26 -16.16
C PRO A 46 -0.24 12.31 -16.24
N ASP A 47 -0.34 11.18 -15.59
CA ASP A 47 0.61 10.06 -15.63
C ASP A 47 1.98 10.27 -14.94
N LEU A 48 2.21 11.40 -14.28
CA LEU A 48 3.49 11.66 -13.61
C LEU A 48 3.30 12.19 -12.19
N GLU A 49 3.90 11.49 -11.24
CA GLU A 49 4.00 11.98 -9.87
C GLU A 49 5.18 12.96 -9.75
N PRO A 50 4.96 14.23 -9.36
CA PRO A 50 6.01 15.21 -9.27
C PRO A 50 7.19 14.76 -8.38
N GLY A 51 8.41 14.88 -8.89
CA GLY A 51 9.63 14.60 -8.14
C GLY A 51 9.93 13.12 -7.91
N LEU A 52 9.23 12.20 -8.56
CA LEU A 52 9.61 10.80 -8.69
C LEU A 52 10.19 10.53 -10.08
N ASP A 53 11.20 9.66 -10.14
CA ASP A 53 11.67 9.10 -11.40
C ASP A 53 10.59 8.11 -11.89
N PRO A 54 10.12 8.20 -13.16
CA PRO A 54 9.13 7.27 -13.71
C PRO A 54 9.47 5.80 -13.55
N LYS A 55 10.76 5.44 -13.55
CA LYS A 55 11.20 4.05 -13.33
C LYS A 55 10.92 3.51 -11.93
N ASP A 56 10.74 4.39 -10.94
CA ASP A 56 10.43 4.02 -9.57
C ASP A 56 8.92 3.93 -9.32
N ILE A 57 8.09 4.47 -10.23
CA ILE A 57 6.63 4.38 -10.17
C ILE A 57 6.20 3.03 -10.72
N LEU A 58 5.45 2.29 -9.92
CA LEU A 58 4.88 0.99 -10.29
C LEU A 58 3.43 1.11 -10.75
N LEU A 59 2.72 2.05 -10.16
CA LEU A 59 1.34 2.40 -10.51
C LEU A 59 1.10 3.86 -10.19
N PHE A 60 0.50 4.56 -11.14
CA PHE A 60 -0.15 5.85 -10.95
C PHE A 60 -1.61 5.72 -11.37
N GLU A 61 -2.54 6.13 -10.50
CA GLU A 61 -3.97 6.05 -10.75
C GLU A 61 -4.67 7.30 -10.28
N ASP A 62 -5.14 8.10 -11.22
CA ASP A 62 -5.91 9.34 -11.00
C ASP A 62 -7.39 9.21 -11.40
N PHE A 63 -7.78 8.04 -11.94
CA PHE A 63 -9.14 7.74 -12.40
C PHE A 63 -9.65 8.61 -13.57
N GLU A 64 -8.79 9.39 -14.23
CA GLU A 64 -9.19 10.31 -15.30
C GLU A 64 -9.51 9.61 -16.62
N ASP A 65 -8.91 8.45 -16.89
CA ASP A 65 -9.17 7.69 -18.10
C ASP A 65 -10.21 6.59 -17.92
N ASP A 66 -10.92 6.26 -19.01
CA ASP A 66 -11.97 5.24 -19.00
C ASP A 66 -11.43 3.81 -18.89
N ASN A 67 -10.14 3.63 -19.09
CA ASN A 67 -9.46 2.33 -19.00
C ASN A 67 -8.80 2.09 -17.65
N TYR A 68 -9.00 2.96 -16.65
CA TYR A 68 -8.39 2.83 -15.32
C TYR A 68 -8.57 1.43 -14.73
N GLN A 69 -9.67 0.74 -15.01
CA GLN A 69 -9.96 -0.60 -14.55
C GLN A 69 -8.96 -1.66 -15.03
N GLN A 70 -8.30 -1.44 -16.15
CA GLN A 70 -7.35 -2.39 -16.75
C GLN A 70 -6.03 -2.47 -15.98
N ARG A 71 -5.68 -1.41 -15.24
CA ARG A 71 -4.51 -1.36 -14.37
C ARG A 71 -4.67 -2.22 -13.11
N TRP A 72 -5.92 -2.55 -12.75
CA TRP A 72 -6.26 -3.33 -11.58
C TRP A 72 -6.50 -4.80 -11.95
N LYS A 73 -5.79 -5.71 -11.31
CA LYS A 73 -5.89 -7.16 -11.61
C LYS A 73 -7.21 -7.77 -11.17
N THR A 74 -7.89 -7.19 -10.17
CA THR A 74 -9.20 -7.67 -9.68
C THR A 74 -10.08 -6.54 -9.17
N HIS A 75 -11.36 -6.61 -9.51
CA HIS A 75 -12.52 -6.00 -8.85
C HIS A 75 -12.75 -4.50 -8.98
N TRP A 76 -11.78 -3.65 -9.38
CA TRP A 76 -12.11 -2.22 -9.50
C TRP A 76 -13.11 -1.98 -10.62
N GLY A 77 -14.21 -1.30 -10.28
CA GLY A 77 -15.26 -0.93 -11.25
C GLY A 77 -16.13 -2.06 -11.80
N LYS A 78 -15.74 -3.33 -11.64
CA LYS A 78 -16.52 -4.48 -12.11
C LYS A 78 -17.36 -5.14 -11.03
N ALA A 79 -17.03 -4.94 -9.78
CA ALA A 79 -17.81 -5.47 -8.67
C ALA A 79 -18.87 -4.46 -8.24
N PRO A 80 -20.04 -4.89 -7.76
CA PRO A 80 -21.02 -4.00 -7.18
C PRO A 80 -20.41 -3.13 -6.08
N GLY A 81 -20.67 -1.82 -6.11
CA GLY A 81 -20.22 -0.91 -5.07
C GLY A 81 -18.85 -0.28 -5.29
N ALA A 82 -18.26 -0.40 -6.50
CA ALA A 82 -17.11 0.41 -6.89
C ALA A 82 -17.38 1.17 -8.19
N GLY A 83 -16.72 2.31 -8.38
CA GLY A 83 -16.86 3.13 -9.56
C GLY A 83 -16.11 4.45 -9.44
N THR A 84 -16.52 5.41 -10.26
CA THR A 84 -16.01 6.79 -10.26
C THR A 84 -17.13 7.78 -9.95
N VAL A 85 -16.72 8.96 -9.47
CA VAL A 85 -17.56 10.15 -9.33
C VAL A 85 -16.90 11.28 -10.10
N GLU A 86 -17.72 12.14 -10.76
CA GLU A 86 -17.26 13.23 -11.59
C GLU A 86 -17.57 14.59 -10.98
N ARG A 87 -16.83 15.63 -11.42
CA ARG A 87 -17.13 17.04 -11.10
C ARG A 87 -18.44 17.48 -11.78
N PRO A 88 -19.16 18.44 -11.19
CA PRO A 88 -18.83 19.14 -9.93
C PRO A 88 -19.17 18.28 -8.70
N SER A 89 -18.18 17.91 -7.92
CA SER A 89 -18.36 17.11 -6.69
C SER A 89 -17.25 17.38 -5.69
N GLN A 90 -17.62 17.55 -4.42
CA GLN A 90 -16.67 17.61 -3.31
C GLN A 90 -15.90 16.29 -3.10
N TYR A 91 -16.31 15.22 -3.76
CA TYR A 91 -15.72 13.88 -3.69
C TYR A 91 -14.65 13.64 -4.77
N VAL A 92 -14.26 14.67 -5.52
CA VAL A 92 -13.12 14.68 -6.44
C VAL A 92 -12.01 15.51 -5.81
N PHE A 93 -10.84 14.91 -5.58
CA PHE A 93 -9.67 15.58 -5.00
C PHE A 93 -8.99 16.45 -6.05
N ALA A 94 -8.59 15.85 -7.16
CA ALA A 94 -7.90 16.51 -8.26
C ALA A 94 -8.55 16.12 -9.60
N GLY A 95 -8.22 16.84 -10.69
CA GLY A 95 -8.76 16.53 -12.00
C GLY A 95 -10.29 16.63 -12.05
N ASN A 96 -10.92 15.73 -12.80
CA ASN A 96 -12.36 15.67 -13.03
C ASN A 96 -13.05 14.47 -12.38
N ARG A 97 -12.31 13.44 -11.97
CA ARG A 97 -12.85 12.17 -11.48
C ARG A 97 -12.08 11.66 -10.26
N SER A 98 -12.76 10.91 -9.41
CA SER A 98 -12.18 10.12 -8.33
C SER A 98 -12.80 8.74 -8.30
N GLY A 99 -12.08 7.75 -7.84
CA GLY A 99 -12.61 6.43 -7.56
C GLY A 99 -13.35 6.35 -6.22
N TYR A 100 -14.20 5.35 -6.05
CA TYR A 100 -14.77 5.03 -4.75
C TYR A 100 -14.96 3.52 -4.56
N VAL A 101 -14.98 3.11 -3.29
CA VAL A 101 -15.48 1.81 -2.84
C VAL A 101 -16.71 2.03 -1.96
N GLU A 102 -17.71 1.15 -2.09
CA GLU A 102 -18.96 1.28 -1.37
C GLU A 102 -19.19 0.06 -0.46
N ASN A 103 -19.40 0.34 0.82
CA ASN A 103 -19.86 -0.67 1.78
C ASN A 103 -21.38 -0.69 1.79
N LYS A 104 -21.96 -1.86 1.69
CA LYS A 104 -23.39 -2.08 1.89
C LYS A 104 -23.68 -2.42 3.35
N LYS A 105 -24.82 -1.93 3.85
CA LYS A 105 -25.30 -2.26 5.19
C LYS A 105 -25.33 -3.77 5.42
N GLY A 106 -24.74 -4.22 6.53
CA GLY A 106 -24.74 -5.63 6.93
C GLY A 106 -23.65 -6.49 6.25
N TYR A 107 -22.76 -5.90 5.46
CA TYR A 107 -21.65 -6.62 4.82
C TYR A 107 -20.31 -6.21 5.42
N HIS A 108 -19.37 -7.17 5.48
CA HIS A 108 -17.98 -6.95 5.90
C HIS A 108 -17.19 -6.28 4.79
N ASP A 109 -17.27 -6.80 3.58
CA ASP A 109 -16.53 -6.30 2.44
C ASP A 109 -17.19 -5.07 1.82
N ALA A 110 -16.36 -4.09 1.46
CA ALA A 110 -16.73 -3.23 0.36
C ALA A 110 -16.62 -4.06 -0.91
N MET A 111 -17.72 -4.23 -1.56
CA MET A 111 -17.73 -4.82 -2.88
C MET A 111 -16.98 -3.87 -3.82
N GLY A 112 -15.90 -4.33 -4.41
CA GLY A 112 -15.14 -3.55 -5.35
C GLY A 112 -13.77 -3.05 -4.92
N ALA A 113 -13.18 -3.67 -3.91
CA ALA A 113 -11.79 -3.45 -3.57
C ALA A 113 -10.87 -3.70 -4.77
N GLY A 114 -10.02 -2.73 -5.10
CA GLY A 114 -9.03 -2.86 -6.15
C GLY A 114 -7.76 -3.55 -5.65
N GLN A 115 -7.19 -4.43 -6.48
CA GLN A 115 -5.90 -5.05 -6.20
C GLN A 115 -4.94 -4.81 -7.38
N TYR A 116 -3.75 -4.32 -7.07
CA TYR A 116 -2.65 -4.22 -8.00
C TYR A 116 -1.58 -5.27 -7.70
N VAL A 117 -1.15 -5.94 -8.73
CA VAL A 117 -0.08 -6.95 -8.69
C VAL A 117 1.02 -6.49 -9.63
N PRO A 118 2.18 -6.06 -9.13
CA PRO A 118 3.30 -5.67 -9.98
C PRO A 118 3.82 -6.88 -10.77
N ASP A 119 4.22 -6.65 -12.02
CA ASP A 119 4.78 -7.71 -12.87
C ASP A 119 6.08 -8.29 -12.28
N ILE A 120 6.88 -7.44 -11.64
CA ILE A 120 8.08 -7.82 -10.91
C ILE A 120 7.85 -7.61 -9.41
N PRO A 121 7.85 -8.67 -8.58
CA PRO A 121 7.72 -8.55 -7.14
C PRO A 121 8.82 -7.67 -6.53
N ILE A 122 8.46 -6.91 -5.49
CA ILE A 122 9.37 -5.96 -4.84
C ILE A 122 10.10 -6.67 -3.71
N ASP A 123 11.41 -6.62 -3.73
CA ASP A 123 12.25 -7.32 -2.76
C ASP A 123 12.41 -6.53 -1.45
N GLU A 124 12.76 -5.25 -1.52
CA GLU A 124 13.20 -4.50 -0.35
C GLU A 124 12.13 -3.58 0.24
N VAL A 125 11.72 -2.54 -0.48
CA VAL A 125 10.83 -1.50 0.05
C VAL A 125 9.80 -1.07 -0.97
N ALA A 126 8.60 -0.82 -0.49
CA ALA A 126 7.53 -0.25 -1.27
C ALA A 126 6.81 0.86 -0.47
N TYR A 127 6.37 1.85 -1.20
CA TYR A 127 5.54 2.96 -0.73
C TYR A 127 4.22 2.92 -1.45
N PHE A 128 3.14 3.19 -0.73
CA PHE A 128 1.78 3.22 -1.23
C PHE A 128 1.07 4.45 -0.69
N ARG A 129 0.84 5.44 -1.55
CA ARG A 129 0.16 6.68 -1.20
C ARG A 129 -1.16 6.79 -1.96
N LEU A 130 -2.17 7.33 -1.29
CA LEU A 130 -3.42 7.74 -1.90
C LEU A 130 -4.03 8.93 -1.15
N TYR A 131 -4.90 9.67 -1.84
CA TYR A 131 -5.82 10.57 -1.17
C TYR A 131 -7.09 9.81 -0.86
N LEU A 132 -7.60 9.99 0.37
CA LEU A 132 -8.77 9.28 0.88
C LEU A 132 -9.73 10.26 1.54
N ARG A 133 -11.02 10.12 1.23
CA ARG A 133 -12.10 10.85 1.88
C ARG A 133 -13.20 9.88 2.30
N LEU A 134 -13.51 9.86 3.58
CA LEU A 134 -14.71 9.20 4.07
C LEU A 134 -15.94 10.04 3.68
N GLN A 135 -16.99 9.40 3.18
CA GLN A 135 -18.27 10.06 2.93
C GLN A 135 -18.73 10.83 4.16
N ASP A 136 -19.42 11.96 3.94
CA ASP A 136 -20.01 12.73 5.05
C ASP A 136 -20.90 11.84 5.91
N GLY A 137 -20.70 11.89 7.22
CA GLY A 137 -21.40 11.03 8.16
C GLY A 137 -20.97 9.54 8.13
N PHE A 138 -19.82 9.19 7.53
CA PHE A 138 -19.31 7.82 7.56
C PHE A 138 -19.23 7.27 8.99
N SER A 139 -19.75 6.06 9.18
CA SER A 139 -19.79 5.39 10.48
C SER A 139 -19.07 4.06 10.43
N THR A 140 -18.22 3.82 11.40
CA THR A 140 -17.56 2.53 11.62
C THR A 140 -18.45 1.54 12.36
N GLY A 141 -19.63 1.99 12.87
CA GLY A 141 -20.49 1.16 13.69
C GLY A 141 -19.78 0.74 14.99
N THR A 142 -19.95 -0.50 15.35
CA THR A 142 -19.34 -1.13 16.54
C THR A 142 -18.06 -1.93 16.18
N THR A 143 -17.64 -1.95 14.91
CA THR A 143 -16.42 -2.66 14.55
C THR A 143 -15.20 -2.01 15.20
N ASN A 144 -14.25 -2.84 15.58
CA ASN A 144 -12.95 -2.38 16.07
C ASN A 144 -11.91 -2.19 14.97
N GLN A 145 -12.27 -2.50 13.73
CA GLN A 145 -11.32 -2.43 12.61
C GLN A 145 -12.03 -2.26 11.26
N VAL A 146 -11.67 -1.21 10.53
CA VAL A 146 -11.97 -1.06 9.11
C VAL A 146 -10.64 -0.98 8.37
N LYS A 147 -10.34 -1.94 7.51
CA LYS A 147 -9.13 -1.95 6.69
C LYS A 147 -9.30 -0.98 5.53
N LEU A 148 -8.26 -0.20 5.24
CA LEU A 148 -8.27 0.83 4.21
C LEU A 148 -7.35 0.47 3.04
N ILE A 149 -6.07 0.24 3.34
CA ILE A 149 -5.03 -0.11 2.36
C ILE A 149 -4.21 -1.27 2.89
N SER A 150 -3.66 -2.05 1.97
CA SER A 150 -2.85 -3.23 2.31
C SER A 150 -1.67 -3.40 1.40
N MET A 151 -0.58 -3.89 1.97
CA MET A 151 0.53 -4.50 1.25
C MET A 151 0.69 -5.94 1.70
N ARG A 152 0.87 -6.85 0.75
CA ARG A 152 1.01 -8.27 1.04
C ARG A 152 2.20 -8.86 0.32
N GLY A 153 2.83 -9.82 0.96
CA GLY A 153 3.96 -10.53 0.39
C GLY A 153 3.96 -12.01 0.69
N GLY A 154 4.76 -12.72 -0.08
CA GLY A 154 4.92 -14.16 0.04
C GLY A 154 5.88 -14.71 -0.99
N VAL A 155 6.10 -16.02 -0.95
CA VAL A 155 6.93 -16.74 -1.92
C VAL A 155 6.28 -16.76 -3.31
N ASP A 156 4.96 -16.75 -3.35
CA ASP A 156 4.15 -16.64 -4.56
C ASP A 156 2.89 -15.79 -4.28
N LEU A 157 2.05 -15.63 -5.28
CA LEU A 157 0.85 -14.81 -5.19
C LEU A 157 -0.24 -15.46 -4.31
N GLU A 158 -0.34 -16.77 -4.31
CA GLU A 158 -1.30 -17.54 -3.49
C GLU A 158 -0.95 -17.46 -2.00
N SER A 159 0.35 -17.42 -1.67
CA SER A 159 0.84 -17.31 -0.29
C SER A 159 0.62 -15.94 0.33
N THR A 160 0.13 -14.94 -0.40
CA THR A 160 0.04 -13.55 0.09
C THR A 160 -1.12 -13.28 1.04
N TYR A 161 -1.98 -14.25 1.30
CA TYR A 161 -3.11 -14.06 2.21
C TYR A 161 -2.67 -14.23 3.67
N GLY A 162 -2.91 -13.19 4.47
CA GLY A 162 -2.96 -13.30 5.91
C GLY A 162 -4.39 -13.64 6.34
N GLY A 163 -4.59 -14.10 7.56
CA GLY A 163 -5.91 -14.21 8.17
C GLY A 163 -6.21 -15.55 8.84
N ALA A 164 -7.42 -15.63 9.37
CA ALA A 164 -8.04 -16.83 9.90
C ALA A 164 -7.18 -17.64 10.89
N GLY A 165 -6.62 -16.96 11.91
CA GLY A 165 -5.97 -17.65 13.03
C GLY A 165 -4.61 -18.28 12.73
N SER A 166 -4.06 -18.09 11.54
CA SER A 166 -2.76 -18.67 11.17
C SER A 166 -1.62 -17.67 11.38
N LYS A 167 -0.60 -18.07 12.12
CA LYS A 167 0.66 -17.34 12.18
C LYS A 167 1.32 -17.32 10.80
N SER A 168 1.97 -16.22 10.47
CA SER A 168 2.87 -16.21 9.35
C SER A 168 4.02 -17.18 9.59
N THR A 169 4.41 -17.91 8.55
CA THR A 169 5.52 -18.87 8.60
C THR A 169 6.83 -18.31 8.06
N GLY A 170 6.89 -16.99 7.78
CA GLY A 170 8.01 -16.39 7.06
C GLY A 170 7.95 -16.60 5.54
N ALA A 171 7.01 -17.41 5.07
CA ALA A 171 6.72 -17.59 3.64
C ALA A 171 5.69 -16.59 3.11
N LYS A 172 4.90 -15.99 4.01
CA LYS A 172 3.90 -14.97 3.69
C LYS A 172 3.78 -13.94 4.80
N PHE A 173 3.36 -12.73 4.45
CA PHE A 173 3.06 -11.64 5.37
C PHE A 173 1.97 -10.72 4.81
N SER A 174 1.31 -9.98 5.67
CA SER A 174 0.42 -8.90 5.26
C SER A 174 0.47 -7.74 6.23
N VAL A 175 0.28 -6.55 5.71
CA VAL A 175 0.22 -5.30 6.46
C VAL A 175 -0.98 -4.54 5.96
N ASP A 176 -1.87 -4.19 6.86
CA ASP A 176 -3.01 -3.36 6.60
C ASP A 176 -2.88 -2.05 7.40
N LEU A 177 -3.18 -0.91 6.78
CA LEU A 177 -3.48 0.31 7.52
C LEU A 177 -4.99 0.38 7.72
N CYS A 178 -5.39 0.45 8.96
CA CYS A 178 -6.77 0.34 9.40
C CYS A 178 -7.19 1.57 10.20
N MET A 179 -8.50 1.72 10.41
CA MET A 179 -9.06 2.60 11.43
C MET A 179 -9.96 1.81 12.38
N ASP A 180 -9.98 2.20 13.66
CA ASP A 180 -10.88 1.63 14.67
C ASP A 180 -12.25 2.31 14.70
N GLY A 181 -13.12 1.92 15.64
CA GLY A 181 -14.43 2.51 15.85
C GLY A 181 -14.42 4.02 16.15
N ALA A 182 -13.32 4.53 16.70
CA ALA A 182 -13.08 5.96 16.92
C ALA A 182 -12.36 6.64 15.73
N ARG A 183 -12.14 5.91 14.64
CA ARG A 183 -11.39 6.29 13.44
C ARG A 183 -9.92 6.61 13.72
N SER A 184 -9.34 6.01 14.77
CA SER A 184 -7.91 6.06 15.02
C SER A 184 -7.18 5.11 14.08
N LEU A 185 -6.15 5.60 13.41
CA LEU A 185 -5.36 4.81 12.50
C LEU A 185 -4.43 3.86 13.26
N HIS A 186 -4.27 2.66 12.72
CA HIS A 186 -3.39 1.64 13.27
C HIS A 186 -2.92 0.69 12.17
N PHE A 187 -1.73 0.11 12.35
CA PHE A 187 -1.30 -1.05 11.57
C PHE A 187 -1.96 -2.31 12.13
N TYR A 188 -2.34 -3.20 11.24
CA TYR A 188 -2.70 -4.57 11.53
C TYR A 188 -1.86 -5.49 10.65
N TYR A 189 -0.98 -6.29 11.22
CA TYR A 189 0.03 -6.98 10.43
C TYR A 189 0.28 -8.40 10.92
N TYR A 190 0.48 -9.30 9.94
CA TYR A 190 0.83 -10.68 10.15
C TYR A 190 2.32 -10.88 9.85
N HIS A 191 3.02 -11.48 10.81
CA HIS A 191 4.44 -11.76 10.71
C HIS A 191 4.83 -13.00 11.54
N PRO A 192 6.00 -13.64 11.32
CA PRO A 192 6.35 -14.89 11.99
C PRO A 192 6.47 -14.81 13.52
N ASP A 193 6.77 -13.61 14.04
CA ASP A 193 7.00 -13.41 15.49
C ASP A 193 5.74 -12.99 16.26
N GLN A 194 4.57 -12.91 15.61
CA GLN A 194 3.31 -12.56 16.30
C GLN A 194 2.97 -13.56 17.40
N GLN A 195 2.42 -13.09 18.52
CA GLN A 195 2.15 -13.93 19.67
C GLN A 195 0.84 -14.72 19.55
N GLY A 196 -0.17 -14.14 18.94
CA GLY A 196 -1.49 -14.73 18.77
C GLY A 196 -1.71 -15.43 17.43
N GLY A 197 -2.89 -15.99 17.23
CA GLY A 197 -3.37 -16.48 15.94
C GLY A 197 -3.81 -15.37 14.99
N TRP A 198 -4.01 -14.15 15.50
CA TRP A 198 -4.38 -12.96 14.73
C TRP A 198 -3.21 -12.01 14.63
N GLY A 199 -3.25 -11.11 13.64
CA GLY A 199 -2.20 -10.10 13.43
C GLY A 199 -2.02 -9.17 14.63
N ASP A 200 -0.81 -8.68 14.79
CA ASP A 200 -0.49 -7.67 15.80
C ASP A 200 -1.04 -6.29 15.40
N ILE A 201 -1.31 -5.46 16.41
CA ILE A 201 -1.83 -4.09 16.24
C ILE A 201 -0.83 -3.09 16.80
N ALA A 202 -0.53 -2.05 16.00
CA ALA A 202 0.25 -0.91 16.45
C ALA A 202 -0.47 0.40 16.08
N TYR A 203 -0.91 1.16 17.10
CA TYR A 203 -1.64 2.41 16.90
C TYR A 203 -0.73 3.54 16.42
N CYS A 204 -1.18 4.25 15.40
CA CYS A 204 -0.55 5.45 14.87
C CYS A 204 -0.83 6.65 15.80
N LYS A 205 0.18 7.49 16.01
CA LYS A 205 0.11 8.63 16.93
C LYS A 205 0.65 9.90 16.26
N THR A 206 0.09 11.02 16.63
CA THR A 206 0.66 12.34 16.28
C THR A 206 1.93 12.62 17.09
N SER A 207 2.65 13.68 16.74
CA SER A 207 3.84 14.15 17.49
C SER A 207 3.58 14.43 18.97
N PHE A 208 2.33 14.63 19.36
CA PHE A 208 1.91 14.79 20.76
C PHE A 208 1.41 13.49 21.39
N PHE A 209 1.74 12.33 20.82
CA PHE A 209 1.30 11.00 21.28
C PHE A 209 -0.22 10.79 21.36
N ARG A 210 -1.00 11.63 20.70
CA ARG A 210 -2.44 11.44 20.52
C ARG A 210 -2.69 10.51 19.34
N SER A 211 -3.78 9.74 19.39
CA SER A 211 -4.18 8.89 18.27
C SER A 211 -4.33 9.70 16.98
N ALA A 212 -3.66 9.27 15.92
CA ALA A 212 -3.86 9.83 14.59
C ALA A 212 -5.24 9.39 14.09
N LYS A 213 -6.09 10.34 13.71
CA LYS A 213 -7.48 10.08 13.32
C LYS A 213 -7.81 10.72 11.99
N ILE A 214 -8.74 10.10 11.26
CA ILE A 214 -9.38 10.67 10.08
C ILE A 214 -10.86 10.95 10.37
N SER A 215 -11.38 12.00 9.78
CA SER A 215 -12.78 12.43 9.96
C SER A 215 -13.54 12.35 8.64
N PRO A 216 -14.84 12.04 8.65
CA PRO A 216 -15.67 12.14 7.46
C PRO A 216 -15.66 13.55 6.89
N GLY A 217 -15.89 13.66 5.59
CA GLY A 217 -16.04 14.94 4.93
C GLY A 217 -14.74 15.70 4.62
N LYS A 218 -13.58 15.08 4.84
CA LYS A 218 -12.26 15.69 4.60
C LYS A 218 -11.36 14.75 3.81
N TRP A 219 -10.61 15.29 2.85
CA TRP A 219 -9.54 14.59 2.16
C TRP A 219 -8.29 14.50 3.02
N TYR A 220 -7.63 13.36 2.96
CA TYR A 220 -6.39 13.06 3.65
C TYR A 220 -5.41 12.41 2.68
N CYS A 221 -4.16 12.82 2.74
CA CYS A 221 -3.06 12.12 2.11
C CYS A 221 -2.57 11.02 3.07
N LEU A 222 -2.78 9.77 2.71
CA LEU A 222 -2.26 8.61 3.44
C LEU A 222 -1.12 7.98 2.68
N GLU A 223 0.00 7.73 3.34
CA GLU A 223 1.10 6.97 2.79
C GLU A 223 1.52 5.86 3.75
N LEU A 224 1.74 4.67 3.21
CA LEU A 224 2.21 3.48 3.91
C LEU A 224 3.52 3.02 3.28
N MET A 225 4.52 2.76 4.10
CA MET A 225 5.77 2.13 3.70
C MET A 225 5.92 0.79 4.37
N LEU A 226 6.32 -0.21 3.58
CA LEU A 226 6.77 -1.51 4.05
C LEU A 226 8.18 -1.74 3.55
N ARG A 227 9.11 -1.94 4.50
CA ARG A 227 10.46 -2.42 4.23
C ARG A 227 10.57 -3.87 4.69
N ASN A 228 10.85 -4.76 3.75
CA ASN A 228 11.17 -6.15 4.07
C ASN A 228 12.46 -6.24 4.88
N ASN A 229 12.52 -7.24 5.73
CA ASN A 229 13.76 -7.60 6.42
C ASN A 229 14.73 -8.39 5.50
N ILE A 230 16.01 -8.33 5.81
CA ILE A 230 16.97 -9.35 5.35
C ILE A 230 16.47 -10.69 5.89
N PRO A 231 16.41 -11.77 5.06
CA PRO A 231 15.85 -13.05 5.50
C PRO A 231 16.30 -13.47 6.89
N ARG A 232 15.35 -13.83 7.75
CA ARG A 232 15.50 -14.22 9.16
C ARG A 232 15.99 -13.14 10.13
N GLN A 233 16.36 -11.94 9.66
CA GLN A 233 16.76 -10.84 10.55
C GLN A 233 15.54 -10.04 11.00
N LYS A 234 15.68 -9.34 12.15
CA LYS A 234 14.66 -8.43 12.67
C LYS A 234 15.03 -6.98 12.32
N ASN A 235 15.03 -6.65 11.02
CA ASN A 235 15.36 -5.32 10.52
C ASN A 235 14.34 -4.78 9.50
N GLY A 236 13.18 -5.42 9.41
CA GLY A 236 12.05 -4.90 8.66
C GLY A 236 11.35 -3.76 9.39
N GLN A 237 10.57 -2.98 8.66
CA GLN A 237 9.95 -1.75 9.16
C GLN A 237 8.61 -1.49 8.49
N LEU A 238 7.68 -0.89 9.26
CA LEU A 238 6.46 -0.26 8.79
C LEU A 238 6.47 1.20 9.17
N SER A 239 6.07 2.08 8.25
CA SER A 239 5.84 3.48 8.55
C SER A 239 4.57 3.97 7.86
N ALA A 240 3.87 4.92 8.50
CA ALA A 240 2.72 5.57 7.91
C ALA A 240 2.76 7.08 8.13
N TRP A 241 2.30 7.80 7.12
CA TRP A 241 2.17 9.26 7.14
C TRP A 241 0.73 9.67 6.89
N LEU A 242 0.31 10.72 7.56
CA LEU A 242 -0.97 11.39 7.39
C LEU A 242 -0.71 12.86 7.08
N ASP A 243 -1.15 13.33 5.93
CA ASP A 243 -0.91 14.69 5.45
C ASP A 243 0.60 15.07 5.53
N GLY A 244 1.45 14.15 5.09
CA GLY A 244 2.91 14.29 5.06
C GLY A 244 3.61 14.20 6.40
N LYS A 245 2.90 13.96 7.51
CA LYS A 245 3.49 13.81 8.85
C LYS A 245 3.58 12.35 9.23
N LEU A 246 4.74 11.88 9.69
CA LEU A 246 4.91 10.53 10.21
C LEU A 246 4.02 10.34 11.45
N ILE A 247 3.11 9.35 11.38
CA ILE A 247 2.16 9.02 12.45
C ILE A 247 2.39 7.64 13.05
N GLY A 248 3.11 6.78 12.37
CA GLY A 248 3.39 5.42 12.83
C GLY A 248 4.73 4.93 12.31
N ASN A 249 5.48 4.27 13.19
CA ASN A 249 6.73 3.62 12.85
C ASN A 249 6.90 2.38 13.74
N VAL A 250 6.99 1.20 13.13
CA VAL A 250 7.24 -0.07 13.79
C VAL A 250 8.48 -0.69 13.19
N GLU A 251 9.46 -0.91 14.02
CA GLU A 251 10.77 -1.38 13.63
C GLU A 251 11.06 -2.78 14.15
N ARG A 252 12.20 -3.32 13.74
CA ARG A 252 12.70 -4.63 14.17
C ARG A 252 11.72 -5.76 13.85
N LEU A 253 11.02 -5.65 12.73
CA LEU A 253 10.08 -6.65 12.25
C LEU A 253 10.81 -7.73 11.44
N ARG A 254 10.29 -8.94 11.52
CA ARG A 254 10.65 -10.05 10.65
C ARG A 254 9.41 -10.47 9.90
N PHE A 255 9.39 -10.21 8.59
CA PHE A 255 8.29 -10.61 7.71
C PHE A 255 8.59 -11.91 6.97
N ARG A 256 9.87 -12.13 6.64
CA ARG A 256 10.30 -13.22 5.77
C ARG A 256 11.52 -13.95 6.28
N ASP A 257 11.60 -15.24 5.92
CA ASP A 257 12.72 -16.12 6.22
C ASP A 257 13.54 -16.50 4.99
N THR A 258 13.02 -16.22 3.78
CA THR A 258 13.69 -16.46 2.50
C THR A 258 13.65 -15.23 1.61
N GLY A 259 14.59 -15.11 0.67
CA GLY A 259 14.61 -14.04 -0.34
C GLY A 259 13.49 -14.17 -1.39
N GLU A 260 12.83 -15.32 -1.47
CA GLU A 260 11.72 -15.57 -2.37
C GLU A 260 10.43 -14.90 -1.91
N SER A 261 10.30 -14.70 -0.59
CA SER A 261 9.16 -13.97 -0.03
C SER A 261 9.32 -12.47 -0.25
N LYS A 262 8.55 -11.92 -1.20
CA LYS A 262 8.62 -10.54 -1.70
C LYS A 262 7.27 -9.86 -1.57
N ILE A 263 7.24 -8.52 -1.64
CA ILE A 263 5.99 -7.75 -1.72
C ILE A 263 5.40 -7.99 -3.12
N ARG A 264 4.16 -8.49 -3.18
CA ARG A 264 3.52 -8.95 -4.43
C ARG A 264 2.16 -8.36 -4.68
N ARG A 265 1.54 -7.73 -3.71
CA ARG A 265 0.16 -7.27 -3.84
C ARG A 265 -0.07 -6.00 -3.03
N PHE A 266 -0.76 -5.08 -3.64
CA PHE A 266 -1.27 -3.86 -3.06
C PHE A 266 -2.78 -3.88 -3.16
N ALA A 267 -3.48 -3.45 -2.14
CA ALA A 267 -4.93 -3.43 -2.19
C ALA A 267 -5.50 -2.18 -1.53
N VAL A 268 -6.54 -1.66 -2.15
CA VAL A 268 -7.43 -0.66 -1.56
C VAL A 268 -8.74 -1.35 -1.28
N TYR A 269 -9.24 -1.23 -0.08
CA TYR A 269 -10.55 -1.75 0.27
C TYR A 269 -11.17 -0.98 1.44
N SER A 270 -12.40 -1.33 1.76
CA SER A 270 -13.05 -0.95 2.99
C SER A 270 -13.65 -2.23 3.58
N TYR A 271 -12.83 -2.94 4.38
CA TYR A 271 -13.25 -4.18 5.01
C TYR A 271 -13.51 -3.94 6.49
N PHE A 272 -14.74 -4.14 6.90
CA PHE A 272 -15.15 -4.12 8.30
C PHE A 272 -14.72 -5.44 8.95
N GLY A 273 -13.68 -5.39 9.77
CA GLY A 273 -13.01 -6.57 10.28
C GLY A 273 -13.76 -7.29 11.39
N GLY A 274 -13.57 -8.60 11.38
CA GLY A 274 -14.18 -9.55 12.30
C GLY A 274 -15.13 -10.51 11.61
N ASP A 275 -15.48 -11.61 12.29
CA ASP A 275 -16.35 -12.65 11.75
C ASP A 275 -17.79 -12.57 12.27
N ASN A 276 -18.09 -11.57 13.10
CA ASN A 276 -19.39 -11.43 13.73
C ASN A 276 -20.30 -10.49 12.94
N ALA A 277 -21.58 -10.82 12.85
CA ALA A 277 -22.57 -10.02 12.13
C ALA A 277 -22.65 -8.54 12.60
N TRP A 278 -22.28 -8.24 13.83
CA TRP A 278 -22.23 -6.85 14.35
C TRP A 278 -21.01 -6.06 13.89
N GLN A 279 -20.00 -6.71 13.30
CA GLN A 279 -18.78 -6.08 12.78
C GLN A 279 -18.91 -5.71 11.29
N THR A 280 -20.11 -5.49 10.82
CA THR A 280 -20.44 -5.14 9.44
C THR A 280 -20.66 -3.63 9.29
N SER A 281 -20.73 -3.15 8.05
CA SER A 281 -21.09 -1.76 7.78
C SER A 281 -22.49 -1.45 8.32
N PRO A 282 -22.67 -0.39 9.13
CA PRO A 282 -23.98 -0.06 9.74
C PRO A 282 -24.97 0.54 8.73
N LYS A 283 -24.49 0.98 7.56
CA LYS A 283 -25.28 1.60 6.51
C LYS A 283 -24.56 1.52 5.16
N ASP A 284 -25.26 1.87 4.08
CA ASP A 284 -24.64 2.10 2.78
C ASP A 284 -23.81 3.37 2.87
N GLN A 285 -22.52 3.29 2.50
CA GLN A 285 -21.57 4.39 2.63
C GLN A 285 -20.34 4.17 1.76
N ARG A 286 -19.62 5.26 1.43
CA ARG A 286 -18.49 5.24 0.49
C ARG A 286 -17.21 5.77 1.11
N ILE A 287 -16.10 5.25 0.59
CA ILE A 287 -14.78 5.84 0.73
C ILE A 287 -14.34 6.25 -0.67
N TYR A 288 -14.03 7.53 -0.84
CA TYR A 288 -13.53 8.11 -2.09
C TYR A 288 -12.01 8.11 -2.08
N ILE A 289 -11.41 7.89 -3.23
CA ILE A 289 -9.98 7.68 -3.40
C ILE A 289 -9.54 8.38 -4.68
N ASP A 290 -8.38 9.01 -4.60
CA ASP A 290 -7.83 9.76 -5.72
C ASP A 290 -6.29 9.76 -5.69
N ASN A 291 -5.67 10.05 -6.83
CA ASN A 291 -4.21 10.18 -6.99
C ASN A 291 -3.43 9.11 -6.22
N LEU A 292 -3.68 7.86 -6.55
CA LEU A 292 -3.04 6.71 -5.94
C LEU A 292 -1.71 6.42 -6.62
N VAL A 293 -0.66 6.26 -5.83
CA VAL A 293 0.69 5.95 -6.32
C VAL A 293 1.29 4.78 -5.56
N ILE A 294 1.92 3.86 -6.30
CA ILE A 294 2.77 2.81 -5.75
C ILE A 294 4.18 3.03 -6.30
N SER A 295 5.17 3.10 -5.43
CA SER A 295 6.55 3.45 -5.79
C SER A 295 7.58 2.66 -4.99
N ARG A 296 8.81 2.60 -5.53
CA ARG A 296 10.00 2.13 -4.81
C ARG A 296 10.67 3.22 -3.98
N GLN A 297 10.24 4.48 -4.15
CA GLN A 297 10.76 5.65 -3.45
C GLN A 297 9.67 6.36 -2.64
N PRO A 298 10.04 7.12 -1.60
CA PRO A 298 9.07 7.92 -0.85
C PRO A 298 8.29 8.86 -1.77
N ILE A 299 6.96 8.90 -1.60
CA ILE A 299 6.08 9.62 -2.50
C ILE A 299 5.79 11.02 -1.98
N GLY A 300 5.30 11.15 -0.75
CA GLY A 300 4.87 12.41 -0.16
C GLY A 300 3.51 12.87 -0.62
N CYS A 301 3.08 14.02 -0.13
CA CYS A 301 1.78 14.61 -0.45
C CYS A 301 1.94 15.75 -1.46
N LEU A 302 0.98 15.87 -2.35
CA LEU A 302 0.83 17.02 -3.24
C LEU A 302 0.36 18.23 -2.41
N GLY A 303 0.91 19.42 -2.67
CA GLY A 303 0.36 20.65 -2.13
C GLY A 303 -1.04 20.85 -2.69
N ALA A 304 -2.00 21.20 -1.84
CA ALA A 304 -3.30 21.62 -2.32
C ALA A 304 -3.10 22.83 -3.25
N SER A 305 -3.39 22.66 -4.53
CA SER A 305 -3.61 23.80 -5.42
C SER A 305 -4.92 24.44 -4.97
N HIS A 306 -4.83 25.60 -4.30
CA HIS A 306 -5.97 26.43 -3.96
C HIS A 306 -6.53 27.12 -5.19
#